data_8b2576ba07c63d683e10d1e48590c7ff
#
_entry.id   8b2576ba07c63d683e10d1e48590c7ff
#
_cell.length_a   1.000
_cell.length_b   1.000
_cell.length_c   1.000
_cell.angle_alpha   90.00
_cell.angle_beta   90.00
_cell.angle_gamma   90.00
#
_symmetry.space_group_name_H-M   'P 1'
#
loop_
_entity.id
_entity.type
_entity.pdbx_description
1 polymer ?
#
loop_
_entity_poly.entity_id
_entity_poly.type
_entity_poly.pdbx_seq_one_letter_code
_entity_poly.pdbx_strand_id
1 'polypeptide(L)'
;MKTARELGLIPQGRLEPGPGNAITDVAGVSVGHRSLRGEGLFTGVTAILPHAGDVFRVKPRAAVEVINGFGKSAGLMQVAELGTIETPIMLTNTFCVAACTEALVRRAISANPAIGRKTSTVNALVCECNDGSINDIQALAXPPTPRRRWTPRVRGRWNRVRSAPAPA
;
A
#
# COMPACT_ATOMS: atom_id res chain seq x y z
N MET A 1 -2.79 -4.45 22.85
CA MET A 1 -3.72 -3.51 22.21
C MET A 1 -4.73 -4.33 21.43
N LYS A 2 -6.01 -4.09 21.66
CA LYS A 2 -7.08 -4.85 21.00
C LYS A 2 -7.34 -4.27 19.61
N THR A 3 -7.65 -5.13 18.66
CA THR A 3 -8.04 -4.71 17.30
C THR A 3 -9.49 -4.22 17.30
N ALA A 4 -9.87 -3.49 16.27
CA ALA A 4 -11.27 -3.05 16.09
C ALA A 4 -12.24 -4.23 16.09
N ARG A 5 -11.81 -5.39 15.54
CA ARG A 5 -12.62 -6.61 15.51
C ARG A 5 -12.83 -7.17 16.93
N GLU A 6 -11.77 -7.22 17.74
CA GLU A 6 -11.86 -7.69 19.13
C GLU A 6 -12.70 -6.76 20.01
N LEU A 7 -12.86 -5.52 19.58
CA LEU A 7 -13.69 -4.53 20.27
C LEU A 7 -15.15 -4.49 19.75
N GLY A 8 -15.46 -5.30 18.73
CA GLY A 8 -16.79 -5.32 18.14
C GLY A 8 -17.14 -4.07 17.33
N LEU A 9 -16.13 -3.31 16.89
CA LEU A 9 -16.33 -2.03 16.19
C LEU A 9 -16.46 -2.17 14.67
N ILE A 10 -16.37 -3.39 14.15
CA ILE A 10 -16.49 -3.62 12.70
C ILE A 10 -17.98 -3.80 12.39
N PRO A 11 -18.59 -2.92 11.58
CA PRO A 11 -19.99 -3.10 11.21
C PRO A 11 -20.18 -4.36 10.37
N GLN A 12 -21.29 -5.02 10.57
CA GLN A 12 -21.66 -6.16 9.73
C GLN A 12 -22.11 -5.65 8.38
N GLY A 13 -21.51 -6.17 7.33
CA GLY A 13 -21.90 -5.88 5.96
C GLY A 13 -23.13 -6.67 5.55
N ARG A 14 -23.62 -6.38 4.34
CA ARG A 14 -24.74 -7.13 3.74
C ARG A 14 -24.30 -8.49 3.20
N LEU A 15 -23.01 -8.65 2.94
CA LEU A 15 -22.44 -9.87 2.37
C LEU A 15 -21.71 -10.66 3.44
N GLU A 16 -21.76 -11.98 3.32
CA GLU A 16 -20.99 -12.84 4.21
C GLU A 16 -19.50 -12.62 4.02
N PRO A 17 -18.75 -12.54 5.09
CA PRO A 17 -17.29 -12.37 4.96
C PRO A 17 -16.62 -13.65 4.47
N GLY A 18 -15.46 -13.48 3.85
CA GLY A 18 -14.60 -14.62 3.52
C GLY A 18 -13.98 -15.24 4.78
N PRO A 19 -13.24 -16.37 4.62
CA PRO A 19 -12.74 -17.15 5.76
C PRO A 19 -11.91 -16.37 6.79
N GLY A 20 -11.12 -15.38 6.33
CA GLY A 20 -10.32 -14.53 7.20
C GLY A 20 -10.96 -13.19 7.51
N ASN A 21 -12.09 -12.90 6.86
CA ASN A 21 -12.73 -11.57 6.86
C ASN A 21 -11.67 -10.49 6.59
N ALA A 22 -10.89 -10.67 5.55
CA ALA A 22 -9.73 -9.86 5.21
C ALA A 22 -9.57 -9.71 3.70
N ILE A 23 -8.94 -8.62 3.27
CA ILE A 23 -8.65 -8.40 1.84
C ILE A 23 -7.81 -9.55 1.24
N THR A 24 -7.04 -10.24 2.07
CA THR A 24 -6.22 -11.39 1.65
C THR A 24 -7.02 -12.66 1.40
N ASP A 25 -8.34 -12.65 1.63
CA ASP A 25 -9.21 -13.75 1.19
C ASP A 25 -9.35 -13.76 -0.32
N VAL A 26 -9.07 -12.63 -0.99
CA VAL A 26 -9.02 -12.58 -2.45
C VAL A 26 -7.72 -13.23 -2.92
N ALA A 27 -7.86 -14.28 -3.72
CA ALA A 27 -6.71 -15.06 -4.21
C ALA A 27 -5.70 -14.16 -4.94
N GLY A 28 -4.43 -14.28 -4.56
CA GLY A 28 -3.33 -13.51 -5.16
C GLY A 28 -3.02 -12.20 -4.44
N VAL A 29 -3.95 -11.65 -3.64
CA VAL A 29 -3.70 -10.43 -2.89
C VAL A 29 -2.78 -10.72 -1.71
N SER A 30 -1.78 -9.86 -1.51
CA SER A 30 -0.93 -9.92 -0.32
C SER A 30 -0.73 -8.54 0.28
N VAL A 31 -0.53 -8.51 1.59
CA VAL A 31 -0.39 -7.26 2.35
C VAL A 31 0.83 -7.35 3.24
N GLY A 32 1.60 -6.26 3.29
CA GLY A 32 2.73 -6.13 4.20
C GLY A 32 2.64 -4.82 4.98
N HIS A 33 3.07 -4.86 6.24
CA HIS A 33 3.07 -3.68 7.11
C HIS A 33 4.46 -3.45 7.68
N ARG A 34 4.86 -2.19 7.77
CA ARG A 34 6.04 -1.77 8.53
C ARG A 34 5.62 -0.64 9.46
N SER A 35 5.61 -0.91 10.75
CA SER A 35 5.31 0.10 11.77
C SER A 35 6.60 0.66 12.36
N LEU A 36 6.57 1.93 12.69
CA LEU A 36 7.62 2.63 13.44
C LEU A 36 7.01 3.06 14.77
N ARG A 37 7.69 2.71 15.86
CA ARG A 37 7.22 3.02 17.22
C ARG A 37 8.38 3.42 18.11
N GLY A 38 8.19 4.46 18.89
CA GLY A 38 9.14 4.94 19.88
C GLY A 38 9.50 6.41 19.70
N GLU A 39 9.85 7.06 20.78
CA GLU A 39 10.31 8.46 20.79
C GLU A 39 9.38 9.42 20.03
N GLY A 40 8.06 9.31 20.26
CA GLY A 40 7.08 10.16 19.58
C GLY A 40 6.65 9.63 18.22
N LEU A 41 7.23 8.53 17.72
CA LEU A 41 6.86 7.95 16.44
C LEU A 41 5.82 6.86 16.63
N PHE A 42 4.66 7.03 16.00
CA PHE A 42 3.58 6.04 15.95
C PHE A 42 2.98 6.03 14.54
N THR A 43 3.74 5.55 13.58
CA THR A 43 3.40 5.64 12.17
C THR A 43 3.81 4.37 11.43
N GLY A 44 3.67 4.37 10.11
CA GLY A 44 4.10 3.24 9.30
C GLY A 44 3.66 3.29 7.86
N VAL A 45 3.93 2.19 7.16
CA VAL A 45 3.52 2.01 5.77
C VAL A 45 2.88 0.63 5.62
N THR A 46 1.78 0.58 4.89
CA THR A 46 1.16 -0.66 4.42
C THR A 46 1.33 -0.75 2.91
N ALA A 47 1.74 -1.89 2.40
CA ALA A 47 1.79 -2.16 0.97
C ALA A 47 0.81 -3.28 0.63
N ILE A 48 -0.03 -3.06 -0.37
CA ILE A 48 -1.00 -4.04 -0.88
C ILE A 48 -0.58 -4.42 -2.30
N LEU A 49 -0.30 -5.69 -2.51
CA LEU A 49 -0.01 -6.23 -3.84
C LEU A 49 -1.27 -6.92 -4.35
N PRO A 50 -1.89 -6.42 -5.42
CA PRO A 50 -3.15 -7.00 -5.92
C PRO A 50 -2.98 -8.38 -6.54
N HIS A 51 -1.76 -8.73 -6.99
CA HIS A 51 -1.41 -10.07 -7.46
C HIS A 51 0.12 -10.25 -7.38
N ALA A 52 0.57 -11.50 -7.54
CA ALA A 52 1.99 -11.85 -7.41
C ALA A 52 2.85 -11.40 -8.60
N GLY A 53 2.23 -11.04 -9.74
CA GLY A 53 2.94 -10.66 -10.96
C GLY A 53 3.38 -9.20 -10.98
N ASP A 54 3.83 -8.77 -12.15
CA ASP A 54 4.24 -7.39 -12.38
C ASP A 54 3.00 -6.52 -12.65
N VAL A 55 2.66 -5.67 -11.70
CA VAL A 55 1.45 -4.83 -11.75
C VAL A 55 1.50 -3.83 -12.91
N PHE A 56 2.70 -3.38 -13.32
CA PHE A 56 2.83 -2.48 -14.46
C PHE A 56 2.48 -3.16 -15.78
N ARG A 57 2.86 -4.44 -15.91
CA ARG A 57 2.60 -5.22 -17.15
C ARG A 57 1.19 -5.80 -17.18
N VAL A 58 0.69 -6.25 -16.03
CA VAL A 58 -0.65 -6.84 -15.91
C VAL A 58 -1.42 -5.95 -14.93
N LYS A 59 -2.04 -4.90 -15.51
CA LYS A 59 -2.69 -3.85 -14.72
C LYS A 59 -4.05 -4.34 -14.20
N PRO A 60 -4.23 -4.44 -12.86
CA PRO A 60 -5.55 -4.77 -12.34
C PRO A 60 -6.54 -3.64 -12.58
N ARG A 61 -7.79 -3.98 -12.78
CA ARG A 61 -8.87 -2.99 -12.82
C ARG A 61 -9.04 -2.38 -11.43
N ALA A 62 -9.33 -1.09 -11.40
CA ALA A 62 -9.48 -0.36 -10.15
C ALA A 62 -10.43 0.82 -10.35
N ALA A 63 -11.01 1.24 -9.23
CA ALA A 63 -11.81 2.47 -9.18
C ALA A 63 -11.41 3.23 -7.92
N VAL A 64 -11.63 4.53 -7.92
CA VAL A 64 -11.33 5.39 -6.78
C VAL A 64 -12.52 6.33 -6.51
N GLU A 65 -12.79 6.56 -5.25
CA GLU A 65 -13.72 7.57 -4.79
C GLU A 65 -13.00 8.48 -3.80
N VAL A 66 -13.11 9.79 -4.03
CA VAL A 66 -12.48 10.80 -3.15
C VAL A 66 -13.54 11.31 -2.18
N ILE A 67 -13.51 10.81 -0.95
CA ILE A 67 -14.43 11.22 0.11
C ILE A 67 -14.00 12.58 0.69
N ASN A 68 -12.69 12.79 0.80
CA ASN A 68 -12.11 14.02 1.35
C ASN A 68 -10.95 14.49 0.46
N GLY A 69 -11.18 15.53 -0.31
CA GLY A 69 -10.19 16.09 -1.24
C GLY A 69 -9.02 16.83 -0.59
N PHE A 70 -9.01 16.99 0.73
CA PHE A 70 -7.88 17.62 1.44
C PHE A 70 -6.67 16.67 1.52
N GLY A 71 -6.87 15.38 1.36
CA GLY A 71 -5.78 14.38 1.38
C GLY A 71 -4.74 14.63 0.27
N LYS A 72 -3.49 14.25 0.56
CA LYS A 72 -2.34 14.44 -0.35
C LYS A 72 -1.99 13.16 -1.09
N SER A 73 -2.98 12.30 -1.35
CA SER A 73 -2.78 11.05 -2.07
C SER A 73 -2.25 11.28 -3.49
N ALA A 74 -1.49 10.30 -4.00
CA ALA A 74 -0.90 10.37 -5.34
C ALA A 74 -1.47 9.24 -6.21
N GLY A 75 -1.62 9.51 -7.52
CA GLY A 75 -2.02 8.51 -8.51
C GLY A 75 -3.53 8.37 -8.71
N LEU A 76 -4.37 9.06 -7.91
CA LEU A 76 -5.82 8.90 -7.98
C LEU A 76 -6.41 9.34 -9.32
N MET A 77 -5.88 10.42 -9.91
CA MET A 77 -6.38 10.93 -11.19
C MET A 77 -6.24 9.89 -12.31
N GLN A 78 -5.10 9.19 -12.35
CA GLN A 78 -4.88 8.15 -13.36
C GLN A 78 -5.84 6.97 -13.16
N VAL A 79 -6.09 6.58 -11.91
CA VAL A 79 -7.05 5.50 -11.61
C VAL A 79 -8.46 5.92 -12.06
N ALA A 80 -8.86 7.15 -11.74
CA ALA A 80 -10.18 7.65 -12.14
C ALA A 80 -10.34 7.68 -13.67
N GLU A 81 -9.30 8.08 -14.39
CA GLU A 81 -9.33 8.21 -15.84
C GLU A 81 -9.23 6.88 -16.57
N LEU A 82 -8.30 6.02 -16.16
CA LEU A 82 -7.98 4.81 -16.91
C LEU A 82 -8.56 3.51 -16.31
N GLY A 83 -9.11 3.57 -15.11
CA GLY A 83 -9.73 2.41 -14.46
C GLY A 83 -8.76 1.28 -14.13
N THR A 84 -7.47 1.58 -14.01
CA THR A 84 -6.44 0.57 -13.70
C THR A 84 -5.38 1.13 -12.76
N ILE A 85 -4.62 0.23 -12.12
CA ILE A 85 -3.44 0.61 -11.33
C ILE A 85 -2.17 0.02 -11.95
N GLU A 86 -1.05 0.71 -11.75
CA GLU A 86 0.24 0.39 -12.38
C GLU A 86 1.31 -0.02 -11.36
N THR A 87 1.02 0.11 -10.06
CA THR A 87 1.95 -0.24 -8.98
C THR A 87 1.19 -0.93 -7.86
N PRO A 88 1.89 -1.58 -6.91
CA PRO A 88 1.26 -1.87 -5.62
C PRO A 88 0.67 -0.59 -5.03
N ILE A 89 -0.34 -0.75 -4.16
CA ILE A 89 -0.94 0.38 -3.44
C ILE A 89 -0.16 0.57 -2.14
N MET A 90 0.26 1.80 -1.83
CA MET A 90 0.83 2.11 -0.53
C MET A 90 -0.11 3.00 0.27
N LEU A 91 -0.20 2.71 1.58
CA LEU A 91 -0.93 3.53 2.55
C LEU A 91 0.07 4.01 3.58
N THR A 92 0.08 5.32 3.87
CA THR A 92 1.08 5.91 4.76
C THR A 92 0.53 7.18 5.42
N ASN A 93 1.36 7.90 6.17
CA ASN A 93 0.94 9.20 6.69
C ASN A 93 1.11 10.30 5.62
N THR A 94 0.50 11.44 5.87
CA THR A 94 0.44 12.56 4.92
C THR A 94 1.80 12.98 4.37
N PHE A 95 2.80 13.14 5.24
CA PHE A 95 4.11 13.66 4.81
C PHE A 95 5.01 12.59 4.18
N CYS A 96 4.67 11.31 4.32
CA CYS A 96 5.44 10.23 3.71
C CYS A 96 4.94 9.85 2.30
N VAL A 97 3.88 10.49 1.79
CA VAL A 97 3.36 10.20 0.44
C VAL A 97 4.45 10.33 -0.63
N ALA A 98 5.23 11.41 -0.60
CA ALA A 98 6.29 11.63 -1.59
C ALA A 98 7.34 10.50 -1.58
N ALA A 99 7.76 10.10 -0.37
CA ALA A 99 8.75 9.02 -0.22
C ALA A 99 8.23 7.67 -0.73
N CYS A 100 6.96 7.37 -0.44
CA CYS A 100 6.32 6.14 -0.94
C CYS A 100 6.15 6.17 -2.46
N THR A 101 5.78 7.34 -3.02
CA THR A 101 5.67 7.55 -4.46
C THR A 101 7.01 7.27 -5.15
N GLU A 102 8.08 7.88 -4.65
CA GLU A 102 9.42 7.67 -5.19
C GLU A 102 9.81 6.18 -5.13
N ALA A 103 9.53 5.52 -4.00
CA ALA A 103 9.86 4.11 -3.82
C ALA A 103 9.14 3.22 -4.84
N LEU A 104 7.85 3.49 -5.10
CA LEU A 104 7.08 2.74 -6.09
C LEU A 104 7.60 2.97 -7.51
N VAL A 105 7.91 4.23 -7.86
CA VAL A 105 8.49 4.56 -9.18
C VAL A 105 9.83 3.83 -9.37
N ARG A 106 10.72 3.92 -8.39
CA ARG A 106 12.02 3.23 -8.45
C ARG A 106 11.86 1.71 -8.59
N ARG A 107 10.91 1.14 -7.84
CA ARG A 107 10.62 -0.30 -7.93
C ARG A 107 10.14 -0.68 -9.33
N ALA A 108 9.20 0.10 -9.89
CA ALA A 108 8.65 -0.15 -11.22
C ALA A 108 9.75 -0.08 -12.30
N ILE A 109 10.60 0.96 -12.26
CA ILE A 109 11.72 1.13 -13.19
C ILE A 109 12.72 -0.03 -13.07
N SER A 110 13.03 -0.45 -11.83
CA SER A 110 13.94 -1.57 -11.61
C SER A 110 13.42 -2.88 -12.20
N ALA A 111 12.09 -3.09 -12.13
CA ALA A 111 11.46 -4.28 -12.70
C ALA A 111 11.28 -4.16 -14.22
N ASN A 112 11.11 -2.94 -14.72
CA ASN A 112 10.81 -2.65 -16.14
C ASN A 112 11.69 -1.48 -16.61
N PRO A 113 12.95 -1.72 -16.99
CA PRO A 113 13.87 -0.64 -17.40
C PRO A 113 13.44 0.16 -18.61
N ALA A 114 12.42 -0.28 -19.33
CA ALA A 114 11.85 0.45 -20.47
C ALA A 114 10.94 1.62 -20.05
N ILE A 115 10.49 1.66 -18.80
CA ILE A 115 9.62 2.73 -18.27
C ILE A 115 10.33 4.08 -18.43
N GLY A 116 9.62 5.05 -19.05
CA GLY A 116 10.14 6.38 -19.28
C GLY A 116 11.18 6.48 -20.40
N ARG A 117 11.41 5.39 -21.13
CA ARG A 117 12.32 5.33 -22.27
C ARG A 117 11.61 4.81 -23.52
N LYS A 118 11.28 3.52 -23.53
CA LYS A 118 10.60 2.86 -24.65
C LYS A 118 9.11 2.66 -24.40
N THR A 119 8.68 2.75 -23.12
CA THR A 119 7.27 2.68 -22.74
C THR A 119 6.90 3.94 -21.97
N SER A 120 5.61 4.08 -21.65
CA SER A 120 5.08 5.19 -20.85
C SER A 120 5.81 5.32 -19.50
N THR A 121 5.61 6.44 -18.84
CA THR A 121 5.95 6.61 -17.42
C THR A 121 5.00 5.76 -16.57
N VAL A 122 5.22 5.73 -15.26
CA VAL A 122 4.42 4.95 -14.32
C VAL A 122 3.75 5.87 -13.29
N ASN A 123 2.49 5.61 -12.99
CA ASN A 123 1.73 6.31 -11.96
C ASN A 123 1.75 5.47 -10.68
N ALA A 124 2.40 5.99 -9.65
CA ALA A 124 2.45 5.35 -8.34
C ALA A 124 1.15 5.65 -7.58
N LEU A 125 0.56 4.63 -6.95
CA LEU A 125 -0.67 4.80 -6.19
C LEU A 125 -0.36 4.78 -4.69
N VAL A 126 -0.52 5.94 -4.05
CA VAL A 126 -0.27 6.12 -2.61
C VAL A 126 -1.45 6.84 -1.98
N CYS A 127 -2.07 6.24 -0.97
CA CYS A 127 -3.12 6.86 -0.19
C CYS A 127 -2.60 7.21 1.20
N GLU A 128 -3.23 8.17 1.86
CA GLU A 128 -2.70 8.68 3.12
C GLU A 128 -3.77 8.89 4.19
N CYS A 129 -3.29 8.97 5.41
CA CYS A 129 -4.09 9.36 6.56
C CYS A 129 -3.22 10.20 7.49
N ASN A 130 -3.73 11.36 7.89
CA ASN A 130 -2.98 12.26 8.79
C ASN A 130 -2.93 11.65 10.19
N ASP A 131 -1.75 11.25 10.64
CA ASP A 131 -1.53 10.67 11.96
C ASP A 131 -0.93 11.66 12.98
N GLY A 132 -0.91 12.96 12.66
CA GLY A 132 -0.29 13.99 13.48
C GLY A 132 -0.85 14.15 14.89
N SER A 133 -2.02 13.58 15.17
CA SER A 133 -2.57 13.59 16.53
C SER A 133 -1.91 12.56 17.46
N ILE A 134 -1.23 11.55 16.89
CA ILE A 134 -0.60 10.47 17.67
C ILE A 134 0.88 10.29 17.33
N ASN A 135 1.37 10.96 16.30
CA ASN A 135 2.72 10.78 15.74
C ASN A 135 3.37 12.14 15.52
N ASP A 136 4.65 12.27 15.80
CA ASP A 136 5.42 13.44 15.37
C ASP A 136 5.57 13.38 13.84
N ILE A 137 4.59 13.93 13.14
CA ILE A 137 4.56 13.87 11.68
C ILE A 137 5.67 14.72 11.04
N GLN A 138 6.19 15.74 11.75
CA GLN A 138 7.29 16.58 11.27
C GLN A 138 8.62 15.83 11.24
N ALA A 139 8.76 14.75 11.98
CA ALA A 139 9.94 13.91 11.93
C ALA A 139 10.14 13.26 10.55
N LEU A 140 9.13 13.31 9.67
CA LEU A 140 9.17 12.75 8.31
C LEU A 140 9.66 11.29 8.31
N ALA A 141 9.26 10.55 9.35
CA ALA A 141 9.77 9.20 9.55
C ALA A 141 9.24 8.21 8.51
N UNK A 142 9.85 7.85 7.51
CA UNK A 142 9.57 7.09 6.70
C UNK A 142 10.26 6.02 6.98
N PRO A 143 9.80 4.94 6.92
CA PRO A 143 10.62 3.75 6.95
C PRO A 143 11.68 3.85 5.84
N PRO A 144 12.92 3.51 6.13
CA PRO A 144 13.95 3.65 5.12
C PRO A 144 13.55 2.85 3.87
N THR A 145 13.30 3.56 2.78
CA THR A 145 13.16 2.92 1.48
C THR A 145 14.54 2.38 1.13
N PRO A 146 14.65 1.09 0.79
CA PRO A 146 15.97 0.57 0.45
C PRO A 146 16.51 1.31 -0.78
N ARG A 147 17.56 2.08 -0.58
CA ARG A 147 18.22 2.81 -1.68
C ARG A 147 18.91 1.85 -2.66
N ARG A 148 18.98 0.56 -2.33
CA ARG A 148 19.55 -0.48 -3.18
C ARG A 148 18.72 -1.73 -3.09
N ARG A 149 18.24 -2.18 -4.25
CA ARG A 149 17.62 -3.48 -4.52
C ARG A 149 16.58 -3.91 -3.48
N TRP A 150 15.35 -3.72 -3.83
CA TRP A 150 14.21 -4.27 -3.07
C TRP A 150 14.30 -5.80 -3.12
N THR A 151 15.09 -6.36 -2.21
CA THR A 151 15.00 -7.79 -1.93
C THR A 151 14.00 -7.97 -0.81
N PRO A 152 13.25 -9.08 -0.80
CA PRO A 152 12.33 -9.37 0.31
C PRO A 152 13.04 -9.55 1.65
N ARG A 153 14.36 -9.36 1.70
CA ARG A 153 15.15 -9.40 2.94
C ARG A 153 15.25 -8.01 3.56
N VAL A 154 14.14 -7.50 4.04
CA VAL A 154 14.21 -6.44 5.04
C VAL A 154 14.34 -7.17 6.39
N ARG A 155 15.49 -6.99 7.03
CA ARG A 155 15.65 -7.38 8.44
C ARG A 155 14.78 -6.43 9.27
N GLY A 156 13.58 -6.83 9.48
CA GLY A 156 12.52 -6.17 10.21
C GLY A 156 11.28 -6.95 9.86
N ARG A 157 10.56 -7.42 10.84
CA ARG A 157 9.37 -8.25 10.61
C ARG A 157 8.35 -7.47 9.76
N TRP A 158 8.30 -7.79 8.47
CA TRP A 158 7.10 -7.56 7.70
C TRP A 158 6.11 -8.63 8.15
N ASN A 159 5.09 -8.24 8.86
CA ASN A 159 4.01 -9.17 9.14
C ASN A 159 3.24 -9.37 7.83
N ARG A 160 3.67 -10.41 7.11
CA ARG A 160 2.97 -10.82 5.89
C ARG A 160 1.75 -11.63 6.32
N VAL A 161 0.59 -11.05 6.12
CA VAL A 161 -0.65 -11.84 6.18
C VAL A 161 -0.75 -12.53 4.81
N ARG A 162 -0.51 -13.83 4.79
CA ARG A 162 -0.65 -14.63 3.57
C ARG A 162 -2.12 -14.96 3.34
N SER A 163 -2.53 -15.00 2.09
CA SER A 163 -3.80 -15.63 1.71
C SER A 163 -3.78 -17.09 2.16
N ALA A 164 -4.91 -17.58 2.60
CA ALA A 164 -5.07 -19.00 2.88
C ALA A 164 -4.80 -19.81 1.60
N PRO A 165 -4.19 -20.99 1.70
CA PRO A 165 -4.04 -21.84 0.52
C PRO A 165 -5.42 -22.18 -0.04
N ALA A 166 -5.52 -22.24 -1.36
CA ALA A 166 -6.77 -22.65 -2.01
C ALA A 166 -7.13 -24.07 -1.52
N PRO A 167 -8.41 -24.35 -1.28
CA PRO A 167 -8.81 -25.72 -0.96
C PRO A 167 -8.45 -26.65 -2.12
N ALA A 168 -8.03 -27.87 -1.77
CA ALA A 168 -7.62 -28.89 -2.73
C ALA A 168 -8.82 -29.38 -3.54
#